data_9f08912b55c0c959d3483edcddb48cdc
#
_entry.id   9f08912b55c0c959d3483edcddb48cdc
#
_cell.length_a   1.000
_cell.length_b   1.000
_cell.length_c   1.000
_cell.angle_alpha   90.00
_cell.angle_beta   90.00
_cell.angle_gamma   90.00
#
_symmetry.space_group_name_H-M   'P 1'
#
loop_
_entity.id
_entity.type
_entity.pdbx_description
1 polymer ?
#
loop_
_entity_poly.entity_id
_entity_poly.type
_entity_poly.pdbx_seq_one_letter_code
_entity_poly.pdbx_strand_id
1 'polypeptide(L)'
;MPISNLYSPISESPILNTMLEYLIRRFLLGILTLVVISMIVFGLASAYPGGIMNAYEENPDVTAEDYARLRAKYGLDDPVPVRYAKWLGAVATGDWGTSFVSRRPVTEEIGDRLGNTLLLMGVALIVTLLIAVPLGVISALKQYSALDTGLTALAFAGNSLPVFWFGLLLIMVFSVWLGWFPGSGMTTLGKPFSVGDVIWHMVLPVTMLSLVTAAGYMRYMRSSMLDVIGQDYMRTARSKGLTEMQVNVRHGLRNALIPLVTLLAFEIPLLFGGALYTETIFAWPGMGRLFYERAVKGDMPVVMALVIIFSALTILAMFLADVAYTVLDPRIQLGKRKTA
;
A
#
# COMPACT_ATOMS: atom_id res chain seq x y z
N MET A 1 -5.53 28.58 -59.43
CA MET A 1 -5.78 27.49 -58.45
C MET A 1 -5.78 28.09 -57.07
N PRO A 2 -6.89 28.08 -56.31
CA PRO A 2 -6.95 28.73 -55.01
C PRO A 2 -6.37 27.82 -53.92
N ILE A 3 -5.52 28.38 -53.08
CA ILE A 3 -4.82 27.76 -51.94
C ILE A 3 -5.74 27.76 -50.68
N SER A 4 -6.96 27.24 -50.80
CA SER A 4 -7.95 27.30 -49.71
C SER A 4 -8.22 25.96 -48.99
N ASN A 5 -7.39 24.94 -49.15
CA ASN A 5 -7.65 23.61 -48.56
C ASN A 5 -6.54 23.08 -47.62
N LEU A 6 -5.82 23.98 -46.91
CA LEU A 6 -4.74 23.54 -45.99
C LEU A 6 -5.08 23.71 -44.50
N TYR A 7 -6.31 24.02 -44.14
CA TYR A 7 -6.80 24.00 -42.78
C TYR A 7 -7.92 22.99 -42.61
N SER A 8 -7.57 21.67 -42.66
CA SER A 8 -8.43 20.70 -42.00
C SER A 8 -8.29 20.93 -40.49
N PRO A 9 -9.40 21.06 -39.72
CA PRO A 9 -9.30 21.11 -38.27
C PRO A 9 -8.59 19.85 -37.82
N ILE A 10 -7.64 20.02 -36.87
CA ILE A 10 -6.94 18.91 -36.20
C ILE A 10 -8.07 18.05 -35.61
N SER A 11 -8.48 17.00 -36.34
CA SER A 11 -9.42 16.02 -35.80
C SER A 11 -8.79 15.48 -34.54
N GLU A 12 -9.51 15.60 -33.43
CA GLU A 12 -9.14 15.00 -32.13
C GLU A 12 -8.54 13.64 -32.41
N SER A 13 -7.27 13.46 -32.03
CA SER A 13 -6.50 12.30 -32.44
C SER A 13 -7.22 11.04 -31.94
N PRO A 14 -7.43 9.99 -32.78
CA PRO A 14 -8.11 8.77 -32.39
C PRO A 14 -7.46 8.08 -31.16
N ILE A 15 -6.25 8.48 -30.84
CA ILE A 15 -5.49 8.07 -29.64
C ILE A 15 -6.11 8.66 -28.37
N LEU A 16 -6.52 9.95 -28.39
CA LEU A 16 -7.09 10.63 -27.21
C LEU A 16 -8.44 10.00 -26.80
N ASN A 17 -9.28 9.67 -27.80
CA ASN A 17 -10.58 9.07 -27.57
C ASN A 17 -10.46 7.63 -27.03
N THR A 18 -9.50 6.85 -27.51
CA THR A 18 -9.24 5.49 -26.97
C THR A 18 -8.65 5.50 -25.57
N MET A 19 -7.84 6.50 -25.23
CA MET A 19 -7.31 6.69 -23.88
C MET A 19 -8.42 7.07 -22.89
N LEU A 20 -9.26 8.03 -23.25
CA LEU A 20 -10.37 8.47 -22.41
C LEU A 20 -11.37 7.31 -22.16
N GLU A 21 -11.71 6.56 -23.21
CA GLU A 21 -12.57 5.38 -23.08
C GLU A 21 -11.98 4.33 -22.13
N TYR A 22 -10.68 4.06 -22.23
CA TYR A 22 -9.98 3.16 -21.30
C TYR A 22 -10.05 3.64 -19.86
N LEU A 23 -9.75 4.92 -19.60
CA LEU A 23 -9.75 5.48 -18.24
C LEU A 23 -11.17 5.48 -17.65
N ILE A 24 -12.20 5.84 -18.45
CA ILE A 24 -13.59 5.77 -18.01
C ILE A 24 -13.97 4.34 -17.65
N ARG A 25 -13.68 3.38 -18.53
CA ARG A 25 -13.94 1.96 -18.26
C ARG A 25 -13.24 1.47 -16.99
N ARG A 26 -11.98 1.87 -16.78
CA ARG A 26 -11.19 1.51 -15.61
C ARG A 26 -11.78 2.09 -14.33
N PHE A 27 -12.19 3.36 -14.38
CA PHE A 27 -12.85 4.03 -13.27
C PHE A 27 -14.19 3.37 -12.89
N LEU A 28 -15.02 3.07 -13.89
CA LEU A 28 -16.31 2.38 -13.67
C LEU A 28 -16.13 0.98 -13.11
N LEU A 29 -15.14 0.22 -13.59
CA LEU A 29 -14.77 -1.09 -13.03
C LEU A 29 -14.28 -0.95 -11.58
N GLY A 30 -13.55 0.11 -11.25
CA GLY A 30 -13.13 0.41 -9.88
C GLY A 30 -14.32 0.64 -8.95
N ILE A 31 -15.29 1.45 -9.37
CA ILE A 31 -16.54 1.67 -8.61
C ILE A 31 -17.29 0.36 -8.43
N LEU A 32 -17.46 -0.42 -9.50
CA LEU A 32 -18.14 -1.72 -9.42
C LEU A 32 -17.45 -2.65 -8.43
N THR A 33 -16.11 -2.71 -8.48
CA THR A 33 -15.31 -3.52 -7.54
C THR A 33 -15.52 -3.05 -6.10
N LEU A 34 -15.53 -1.73 -5.84
CA LEU A 34 -15.77 -1.18 -4.50
C LEU A 34 -17.17 -1.54 -3.98
N VAL A 35 -18.19 -1.46 -4.84
CA VAL A 35 -19.55 -1.88 -4.49
C VAL A 35 -19.61 -3.37 -4.15
N VAL A 36 -18.98 -4.23 -4.94
CA VAL A 36 -18.92 -5.67 -4.68
C VAL A 36 -18.22 -5.95 -3.34
N ILE A 37 -17.06 -5.32 -3.09
CA ILE A 37 -16.35 -5.45 -1.81
C ILE A 37 -17.24 -4.99 -0.66
N SER A 38 -17.93 -3.85 -0.79
CA SER A 38 -18.81 -3.34 0.26
C SER A 38 -19.98 -4.29 0.56
N MET A 39 -20.56 -4.93 -0.47
CA MET A 39 -21.59 -5.96 -0.30
C MET A 39 -21.05 -7.17 0.47
N ILE A 40 -19.85 -7.65 0.10
CA ILE A 40 -19.23 -8.81 0.76
C ILE A 40 -18.95 -8.49 2.22
N VAL A 41 -18.31 -7.35 2.49
CA VAL A 41 -17.93 -6.95 3.86
C VAL A 41 -19.16 -6.74 4.73
N PHE A 42 -20.20 -6.07 4.21
CA PHE A 42 -21.46 -5.90 4.92
C PHE A 42 -22.17 -7.23 5.17
N GLY A 43 -22.16 -8.13 4.17
CA GLY A 43 -22.70 -9.49 4.31
C GLY A 43 -22.01 -10.29 5.40
N LEU A 44 -20.67 -10.28 5.41
CA LEU A 44 -19.85 -10.93 6.45
C LEU A 44 -20.11 -10.33 7.84
N ALA A 45 -20.17 -9.00 7.95
CA ALA A 45 -20.48 -8.32 9.20
C ALA A 45 -21.90 -8.64 9.70
N SER A 46 -22.85 -8.80 8.78
CA SER A 46 -24.24 -9.19 9.11
C SER A 46 -24.38 -10.65 9.50
N ALA A 47 -23.51 -11.52 9.01
CA ALA A 47 -23.47 -12.95 9.33
C ALA A 47 -22.61 -13.28 10.56
N TYR A 48 -21.90 -12.30 11.11
CA TYR A 48 -21.05 -12.50 12.29
C TYR A 48 -21.93 -12.92 13.49
N PRO A 49 -21.54 -13.96 14.27
CA PRO A 49 -22.31 -14.41 15.43
C PRO A 49 -22.51 -13.28 16.44
N GLY A 50 -23.76 -13.05 16.89
CA GLY A 50 -24.11 -11.87 17.69
C GLY A 50 -24.23 -10.57 16.87
N GLY A 51 -23.75 -10.56 15.63
CA GLY A 51 -23.79 -9.41 14.73
C GLY A 51 -23.22 -8.13 15.35
N ILE A 52 -23.82 -7.01 15.00
CA ILE A 52 -23.52 -5.68 15.56
C ILE A 52 -23.74 -5.64 17.09
N MET A 53 -24.58 -6.54 17.61
CA MET A 53 -24.97 -6.52 19.03
C MET A 53 -23.99 -7.27 19.94
N ASN A 54 -23.08 -8.09 19.42
CA ASN A 54 -22.16 -8.91 20.23
C ASN A 54 -21.31 -8.05 21.20
N ALA A 55 -20.85 -6.89 20.74
CA ALA A 55 -20.11 -5.95 21.58
C ALA A 55 -20.93 -5.36 22.76
N TYR A 56 -22.25 -5.53 22.74
CA TYR A 56 -23.15 -5.08 23.79
C TYR A 56 -23.65 -6.24 24.66
N GLU A 57 -23.65 -7.50 24.15
CA GLU A 57 -24.10 -8.69 24.88
C GLU A 57 -23.22 -9.00 26.10
N GLU A 58 -21.93 -8.69 25.98
CA GLU A 58 -20.96 -8.88 27.07
C GLU A 58 -20.91 -7.73 28.08
N ASN A 59 -21.69 -6.65 27.86
CA ASN A 59 -21.68 -5.49 28.77
C ASN A 59 -22.84 -5.56 29.75
N PRO A 60 -22.60 -5.83 31.04
CA PRO A 60 -23.63 -5.95 32.06
C PRO A 60 -24.43 -4.64 32.31
N ASP A 61 -23.92 -3.51 31.84
CA ASP A 61 -24.57 -2.19 32.01
C ASP A 61 -25.62 -1.90 30.93
N VAL A 62 -25.77 -2.76 29.91
CA VAL A 62 -26.76 -2.59 28.81
C VAL A 62 -28.07 -3.18 29.20
N THR A 63 -29.10 -2.33 29.29
CA THR A 63 -30.45 -2.76 29.62
C THR A 63 -31.20 -3.33 28.41
N ALA A 64 -32.28 -4.08 28.63
CA ALA A 64 -33.14 -4.57 27.57
C ALA A 64 -33.75 -3.44 26.72
N GLU A 65 -33.98 -2.26 27.30
CA GLU A 65 -34.42 -1.06 26.58
C GLU A 65 -33.34 -0.49 25.68
N ASP A 66 -32.08 -0.47 26.14
CA ASP A 66 -30.94 -0.03 25.33
C ASP A 66 -30.74 -0.97 24.14
N TYR A 67 -30.92 -2.26 24.37
CA TYR A 67 -30.90 -3.28 23.31
C TYR A 67 -31.99 -3.02 22.26
N ALA A 68 -33.22 -2.75 22.68
CA ALA A 68 -34.29 -2.44 21.75
C ALA A 68 -34.04 -1.14 20.97
N ARG A 69 -33.51 -0.10 21.62
CA ARG A 69 -33.13 1.17 20.98
C ARG A 69 -32.02 0.99 19.96
N LEU A 70 -30.97 0.22 20.30
CA LEU A 70 -29.87 -0.07 19.40
C LEU A 70 -30.35 -0.89 18.19
N ARG A 71 -31.19 -1.89 18.43
CA ARG A 71 -31.81 -2.73 17.40
C ARG A 71 -32.60 -1.89 16.40
N ALA A 72 -33.42 -0.95 16.90
CA ALA A 72 -34.15 0.00 16.08
C ALA A 72 -33.22 0.99 15.35
N LYS A 73 -32.21 1.53 16.05
CA LYS A 73 -31.24 2.47 15.46
C LYS A 73 -30.47 1.87 14.28
N TYR A 74 -30.04 0.62 14.39
CA TYR A 74 -29.30 -0.08 13.34
C TYR A 74 -30.21 -0.83 12.37
N GLY A 75 -31.52 -0.77 12.55
CA GLY A 75 -32.52 -1.40 11.68
C GLY A 75 -32.31 -2.92 11.58
N LEU A 76 -31.95 -3.59 12.70
CA LEU A 76 -31.58 -5.00 12.67
C LEU A 76 -32.75 -5.92 12.32
N ASP A 77 -33.98 -5.43 12.43
CA ASP A 77 -35.18 -6.13 12.03
C ASP A 77 -35.49 -6.02 10.54
N ASP A 78 -34.81 -5.11 9.83
CA ASP A 78 -34.95 -4.97 8.38
C ASP A 78 -34.21 -6.10 7.62
N PRO A 79 -34.71 -6.49 6.44
CA PRO A 79 -34.02 -7.40 5.55
C PRO A 79 -32.59 -6.88 5.21
N VAL A 80 -31.62 -7.79 5.10
CA VAL A 80 -30.21 -7.46 4.84
C VAL A 80 -30.00 -6.48 3.66
N PRO A 81 -30.71 -6.60 2.51
CA PRO A 81 -30.55 -5.64 1.42
C PRO A 81 -30.97 -4.21 1.78
N VAL A 82 -32.04 -4.07 2.62
CA VAL A 82 -32.49 -2.75 3.07
C VAL A 82 -31.49 -2.12 4.02
N ARG A 83 -30.94 -2.92 4.94
CA ARG A 83 -29.87 -2.50 5.86
C ARG A 83 -28.62 -2.05 5.09
N TYR A 84 -28.23 -2.82 4.08
CA TYR A 84 -27.11 -2.47 3.22
C TYR A 84 -27.34 -1.13 2.51
N ALA A 85 -28.52 -0.92 1.90
CA ALA A 85 -28.82 0.33 1.21
C ALA A 85 -28.80 1.54 2.15
N LYS A 86 -29.35 1.42 3.36
CA LYS A 86 -29.30 2.46 4.40
C LYS A 86 -27.87 2.76 4.83
N TRP A 87 -27.07 1.72 5.09
CA TRP A 87 -25.66 1.87 5.47
C TRP A 87 -24.83 2.50 4.36
N LEU A 88 -24.99 2.06 3.11
CA LEU A 88 -24.28 2.63 1.97
C LEU A 88 -24.61 4.11 1.76
N GLY A 89 -25.88 4.48 1.94
CA GLY A 89 -26.34 5.87 1.91
C GLY A 89 -25.69 6.72 3.00
N ALA A 90 -25.61 6.21 4.23
CA ALA A 90 -24.94 6.88 5.35
C ALA A 90 -23.43 7.07 5.07
N VAL A 91 -22.74 6.04 4.62
CA VAL A 91 -21.32 6.11 4.24
C VAL A 91 -21.09 7.13 3.13
N ALA A 92 -21.96 7.17 2.12
CA ALA A 92 -21.85 8.13 1.01
C ALA A 92 -22.04 9.60 1.45
N THR A 93 -22.77 9.83 2.55
CA THR A 93 -22.95 11.17 3.15
C THR A 93 -21.90 11.50 4.22
N GLY A 94 -20.91 10.60 4.46
CA GLY A 94 -19.82 10.79 5.43
C GLY A 94 -20.10 10.26 6.82
N ASP A 95 -21.28 9.66 7.07
CA ASP A 95 -21.58 8.98 8.34
C ASP A 95 -21.10 7.52 8.26
N TRP A 96 -19.90 7.27 8.79
CA TRP A 96 -19.28 5.94 8.88
C TRP A 96 -19.67 5.19 10.16
N GLY A 97 -20.54 5.79 10.96
CA GLY A 97 -20.99 5.25 12.23
C GLY A 97 -20.01 5.50 13.38
N THR A 98 -20.28 4.81 14.47
CA THR A 98 -19.55 4.94 15.74
C THR A 98 -18.95 3.59 16.13
N SER A 99 -17.71 3.58 16.57
CA SER A 99 -17.05 2.39 17.14
C SER A 99 -17.83 1.84 18.32
N PHE A 100 -18.05 0.54 18.35
CA PHE A 100 -18.73 -0.11 19.49
C PHE A 100 -17.84 -0.20 20.73
N VAL A 101 -16.52 -0.25 20.51
CA VAL A 101 -15.53 -0.40 21.58
C VAL A 101 -15.17 0.95 22.20
N SER A 102 -14.81 1.95 21.38
CA SER A 102 -14.35 3.26 21.89
C SER A 102 -15.44 4.29 22.05
N ARG A 103 -16.62 4.08 21.44
CA ARG A 103 -17.75 5.03 21.39
C ARG A 103 -17.43 6.33 20.63
N ARG A 104 -16.31 6.38 19.89
CA ARG A 104 -15.91 7.52 19.06
C ARG A 104 -16.38 7.36 17.62
N PRO A 105 -16.56 8.45 16.87
CA PRO A 105 -16.79 8.38 15.43
C PRO A 105 -15.67 7.59 14.74
N VAL A 106 -16.07 6.70 13.81
CA VAL A 106 -15.10 5.86 13.07
C VAL A 106 -14.09 6.69 12.29
N THR A 107 -14.53 7.81 11.71
CA THR A 107 -13.69 8.73 10.95
C THR A 107 -12.57 9.37 11.79
N GLU A 108 -12.83 9.67 13.05
CA GLU A 108 -11.83 10.21 13.98
C GLU A 108 -10.78 9.16 14.31
N GLU A 109 -11.20 7.92 14.65
CA GLU A 109 -10.25 6.86 14.97
C GLU A 109 -9.31 6.55 13.80
N ILE A 110 -9.85 6.52 12.58
CA ILE A 110 -9.06 6.29 11.37
C ILE A 110 -8.13 7.48 11.12
N GLY A 111 -8.62 8.71 11.27
CA GLY A 111 -7.84 9.92 11.11
C GLY A 111 -6.62 9.98 12.03
N ASP A 112 -6.80 9.60 13.30
CA ASP A 112 -5.72 9.55 14.30
C ASP A 112 -4.61 8.53 13.94
N ARG A 113 -4.92 7.51 13.13
CA ARG A 113 -4.01 6.40 12.81
C ARG A 113 -3.36 6.51 11.42
N LEU A 114 -4.05 7.16 10.48
CA LEU A 114 -3.61 7.25 9.09
C LEU A 114 -2.21 7.87 8.96
N GLY A 115 -1.97 9.00 9.64
CA GLY A 115 -0.68 9.69 9.62
C GLY A 115 0.48 8.81 10.11
N ASN A 116 0.24 8.02 11.14
CA ASN A 116 1.24 7.12 11.71
C ASN A 116 1.59 5.97 10.77
N THR A 117 0.60 5.40 10.08
CA THR A 117 0.82 4.38 9.06
C THR A 117 1.62 4.94 7.88
N LEU A 118 1.21 6.11 7.36
CA LEU A 118 1.91 6.74 6.24
C LEU A 118 3.36 7.09 6.58
N LEU A 119 3.61 7.56 7.80
CA LEU A 119 4.96 7.85 8.29
C LEU A 119 5.81 6.58 8.31
N LEU A 120 5.33 5.50 8.94
CA LEU A 120 6.07 4.24 9.05
C LEU A 120 6.35 3.64 7.68
N MET A 121 5.32 3.49 6.87
CA MET A 121 5.42 2.86 5.54
C MET A 121 6.25 3.71 4.57
N GLY A 122 6.07 5.04 4.60
CA GLY A 122 6.83 5.96 3.75
C GLY A 122 8.33 5.92 4.06
N VAL A 123 8.71 5.96 5.36
CA VAL A 123 10.11 5.84 5.76
C VAL A 123 10.66 4.45 5.42
N ALA A 124 9.90 3.38 5.66
CA ALA A 124 10.31 2.03 5.29
C ALA A 124 10.56 1.90 3.78
N LEU A 125 9.70 2.47 2.93
CA LEU A 125 9.87 2.48 1.48
C LEU A 125 11.16 3.22 1.06
N ILE A 126 11.41 4.41 1.64
CA ILE A 126 12.64 5.17 1.35
C ILE A 126 13.87 4.35 1.74
N VAL A 127 13.90 3.75 2.93
CA VAL A 127 15.02 2.92 3.40
C VAL A 127 15.18 1.68 2.50
N THR A 128 14.06 1.04 2.12
CA THR A 128 14.06 -0.06 1.15
C THR A 128 14.78 0.31 -0.14
N LEU A 129 14.47 1.45 -0.73
CA LEU A 129 15.07 1.90 -1.98
C LEU A 129 16.55 2.28 -1.82
N LEU A 130 16.90 2.93 -0.71
CA LEU A 130 18.28 3.28 -0.37
C LEU A 130 19.16 2.04 -0.21
N ILE A 131 18.62 0.91 0.17
CA ILE A 131 19.32 -0.38 0.28
C ILE A 131 19.28 -1.13 -1.07
N ALA A 132 18.09 -1.31 -1.62
CA ALA A 132 17.87 -2.20 -2.76
C ALA A 132 18.51 -1.68 -4.06
N VAL A 133 18.42 -0.38 -4.33
CA VAL A 133 18.93 0.19 -5.58
C VAL A 133 20.46 0.09 -5.64
N PRO A 134 21.23 0.57 -4.65
CA PRO A 134 22.69 0.43 -4.70
C PRO A 134 23.15 -1.03 -4.73
N LEU A 135 22.55 -1.90 -3.89
CA LEU A 135 22.94 -3.30 -3.85
C LEU A 135 22.61 -4.04 -5.14
N GLY A 136 21.45 -3.75 -5.76
CA GLY A 136 21.07 -4.31 -7.06
C GLY A 136 22.01 -3.88 -8.19
N VAL A 137 22.40 -2.60 -8.23
CA VAL A 137 23.39 -2.08 -9.20
C VAL A 137 24.74 -2.73 -8.99
N ILE A 138 25.26 -2.78 -7.76
CA ILE A 138 26.55 -3.38 -7.45
C ILE A 138 26.57 -4.88 -7.82
N SER A 139 25.48 -5.60 -7.51
CA SER A 139 25.29 -6.99 -7.86
C SER A 139 25.32 -7.21 -9.38
N ALA A 140 24.68 -6.34 -10.17
CA ALA A 140 24.69 -6.40 -11.63
C ALA A 140 26.08 -6.10 -12.23
N LEU A 141 26.76 -5.06 -11.72
CA LEU A 141 28.11 -4.68 -12.20
C LEU A 141 29.19 -5.72 -11.86
N LYS A 142 28.97 -6.49 -10.79
CA LYS A 142 29.88 -7.57 -10.35
C LYS A 142 29.24 -8.95 -10.53
N GLN A 143 28.55 -9.15 -11.66
CA GLN A 143 27.85 -10.39 -11.96
C GLN A 143 28.76 -11.62 -11.79
N TYR A 144 28.20 -12.68 -11.18
CA TYR A 144 28.89 -13.96 -10.87
C TYR A 144 30.07 -13.85 -9.88
N SER A 145 30.31 -12.69 -9.27
CA SER A 145 31.29 -12.57 -8.19
C SER A 145 30.77 -13.16 -6.87
N ALA A 146 31.67 -13.39 -5.91
CA ALA A 146 31.30 -13.81 -4.56
C ALA A 146 30.34 -12.81 -3.88
N LEU A 147 30.47 -11.50 -4.19
CA LEU A 147 29.57 -10.46 -3.70
C LEU A 147 28.17 -10.61 -4.27
N ASP A 148 28.04 -10.79 -5.59
CA ASP A 148 26.74 -11.02 -6.26
C ASP A 148 26.06 -12.27 -5.72
N THR A 149 26.81 -13.37 -5.61
CA THR A 149 26.30 -14.63 -5.05
C THR A 149 25.85 -14.48 -3.60
N GLY A 150 26.65 -13.80 -2.77
CA GLY A 150 26.35 -13.53 -1.37
C GLY A 150 25.11 -12.65 -1.19
N LEU A 151 25.00 -11.53 -1.93
CA LEU A 151 23.83 -10.67 -1.89
C LEU A 151 22.55 -11.39 -2.35
N THR A 152 22.67 -12.20 -3.41
CA THR A 152 21.55 -13.00 -3.91
C THR A 152 21.13 -14.07 -2.89
N ALA A 153 22.06 -14.76 -2.26
CA ALA A 153 21.77 -15.73 -1.21
C ALA A 153 21.11 -15.07 0.01
N LEU A 154 21.61 -13.91 0.45
CA LEU A 154 20.99 -13.14 1.54
C LEU A 154 19.57 -12.69 1.19
N ALA A 155 19.32 -12.29 -0.06
CA ALA A 155 17.99 -11.92 -0.52
C ALA A 155 17.02 -13.11 -0.49
N PHE A 156 17.45 -14.30 -0.91
CA PHE A 156 16.64 -15.50 -0.81
C PHE A 156 16.38 -15.91 0.64
N ALA A 157 17.39 -15.87 1.50
CA ALA A 157 17.26 -16.16 2.92
C ALA A 157 16.26 -15.19 3.59
N GLY A 158 16.37 -13.88 3.31
CA GLY A 158 15.45 -12.88 3.85
C GLY A 158 13.99 -13.11 3.45
N ASN A 159 13.73 -13.51 2.19
CA ASN A 159 12.38 -13.83 1.72
C ASN A 159 11.83 -15.15 2.25
N SER A 160 12.69 -16.03 2.75
CA SER A 160 12.26 -17.33 3.29
C SER A 160 11.85 -17.25 4.77
N LEU A 161 12.19 -16.16 5.45
CA LEU A 161 11.84 -15.99 6.85
C LEU A 161 10.39 -15.47 6.98
N PRO A 162 9.57 -16.04 7.87
CA PRO A 162 8.29 -15.47 8.20
C PRO A 162 8.47 -14.05 8.76
N VAL A 163 7.79 -13.09 8.17
CA VAL A 163 7.94 -11.65 8.50
C VAL A 163 7.76 -11.38 9.99
N PHE A 164 6.72 -11.98 10.60
CA PHE A 164 6.45 -11.82 12.02
C PHE A 164 7.58 -12.39 12.92
N TRP A 165 8.16 -13.51 12.54
CA TRP A 165 9.26 -14.13 13.28
C TRP A 165 10.50 -13.24 13.25
N PHE A 166 10.81 -12.65 12.10
CA PHE A 166 11.92 -11.71 11.96
C PHE A 166 11.73 -10.48 12.85
N GLY A 167 10.51 -9.93 12.95
CA GLY A 167 10.19 -8.82 13.85
C GLY A 167 10.42 -9.17 15.33
N LEU A 168 9.95 -10.35 15.77
CA LEU A 168 10.18 -10.81 17.14
C LEU A 168 11.66 -11.02 17.43
N LEU A 169 12.44 -11.53 16.46
CA LEU A 169 13.89 -11.66 16.57
C LEU A 169 14.57 -10.29 16.76
N LEU A 170 14.19 -9.30 15.99
CA LEU A 170 14.71 -7.93 16.14
C LEU A 170 14.42 -7.37 17.53
N ILE A 171 13.20 -7.54 18.04
CA ILE A 171 12.86 -7.14 19.41
C ILE A 171 13.73 -7.87 20.43
N MET A 172 13.82 -9.20 20.32
CA MET A 172 14.57 -10.01 21.27
C MET A 172 16.05 -9.60 21.32
N VAL A 173 16.68 -9.45 20.16
CA VAL A 173 18.12 -9.11 20.10
C VAL A 173 18.37 -7.65 20.45
N PHE A 174 17.72 -6.72 19.77
CA PHE A 174 18.09 -5.30 19.85
C PHE A 174 17.37 -4.54 20.96
N SER A 175 16.20 -5.00 21.39
CA SER A 175 15.47 -4.36 22.49
C SER A 175 15.73 -5.04 23.84
N VAL A 176 15.61 -6.39 23.88
CA VAL A 176 15.70 -7.09 25.17
C VAL A 176 17.14 -7.42 25.56
N TRP A 177 17.95 -8.00 24.66
CA TRP A 177 19.33 -8.41 25.01
C TRP A 177 20.31 -7.24 25.03
N LEU A 178 20.26 -6.41 23.97
CA LEU A 178 21.21 -5.30 23.83
C LEU A 178 20.69 -3.98 24.43
N GLY A 179 19.38 -3.82 24.60
CA GLY A 179 18.78 -2.58 25.10
C GLY A 179 19.02 -1.35 24.22
N TRP A 180 19.27 -1.57 22.92
CA TRP A 180 19.65 -0.48 22.01
C TRP A 180 18.43 0.32 21.53
N PHE A 181 17.31 -0.35 21.27
CA PHE A 181 16.13 0.27 20.69
C PHE A 181 14.86 -0.13 21.43
N PRO A 182 13.84 0.72 21.46
CA PRO A 182 12.53 0.38 22.03
C PRO A 182 11.89 -0.77 21.23
N GLY A 183 11.32 -1.75 21.93
CA GLY A 183 10.65 -2.89 21.29
C GLY A 183 9.21 -2.64 20.91
N SER A 184 8.59 -1.53 21.36
CA SER A 184 7.17 -1.26 21.13
C SER A 184 6.81 0.21 21.29
N GLY A 185 5.66 0.59 20.69
CA GLY A 185 5.13 1.94 20.76
C GLY A 185 5.72 2.89 19.71
N MET A 186 5.22 4.10 19.67
CA MET A 186 5.68 5.18 18.80
C MET A 186 6.51 6.23 19.56
N THR A 187 6.30 6.33 20.86
CA THR A 187 6.95 7.29 21.75
C THR A 187 7.14 6.70 23.13
N THR A 188 8.09 7.25 23.90
CA THR A 188 8.32 6.85 25.28
C THR A 188 7.21 7.40 26.19
N LEU A 189 6.54 6.50 26.92
CA LEU A 189 5.47 6.88 27.84
C LEU A 189 5.97 7.85 28.91
N GLY A 190 5.20 8.89 29.17
CA GLY A 190 5.52 9.89 30.20
C GLY A 190 6.54 10.94 29.78
N LYS A 191 7.11 10.89 28.57
CA LYS A 191 7.95 11.95 28.02
C LYS A 191 7.17 12.90 27.11
N PRO A 192 7.56 14.17 27.02
CA PRO A 192 7.03 15.09 26.02
C PRO A 192 7.29 14.55 24.60
N PHE A 193 6.40 14.88 23.65
CA PHE A 193 6.59 14.51 22.26
C PHE A 193 7.93 15.03 21.72
N SER A 194 8.68 14.15 21.08
CA SER A 194 9.95 14.47 20.42
C SER A 194 10.07 13.68 19.11
N VAL A 195 10.43 14.37 18.04
CA VAL A 195 10.71 13.73 16.74
C VAL A 195 11.84 12.71 16.86
N GLY A 196 12.87 12.99 17.64
CA GLY A 196 13.96 12.06 17.90
C GLY A 196 13.50 10.77 18.56
N ASP A 197 12.55 10.85 19.50
CA ASP A 197 11.97 9.68 20.17
C ASP A 197 11.14 8.83 19.17
N VAL A 198 10.37 9.47 18.31
CA VAL A 198 9.64 8.77 17.24
C VAL A 198 10.59 8.04 16.30
N ILE A 199 11.67 8.71 15.84
CA ILE A 199 12.69 8.07 14.97
C ILE A 199 13.32 6.87 15.69
N TRP A 200 13.60 6.99 16.97
CA TRP A 200 14.16 5.91 17.79
C TRP A 200 13.25 4.68 17.84
N HIS A 201 11.95 4.88 18.03
CA HIS A 201 10.94 3.83 18.01
C HIS A 201 10.70 3.24 16.60
N MET A 202 10.99 3.99 15.55
CA MET A 202 10.85 3.53 14.17
C MET A 202 11.98 2.59 13.71
N VAL A 203 13.14 2.57 14.35
CA VAL A 203 14.32 1.84 13.87
C VAL A 203 14.01 0.37 13.62
N LEU A 204 13.46 -0.35 14.59
CA LEU A 204 13.18 -1.77 14.46
C LEU A 204 12.05 -2.09 13.45
N PRO A 205 10.88 -1.44 13.51
CA PRO A 205 9.82 -1.70 12.53
C PRO A 205 10.23 -1.32 11.10
N VAL A 206 10.94 -0.21 10.91
CA VAL A 206 11.48 0.17 9.59
C VAL A 206 12.52 -0.85 9.10
N THR A 207 13.41 -1.32 9.97
CA THR A 207 14.39 -2.37 9.62
C THR A 207 13.69 -3.65 9.17
N MET A 208 12.66 -4.09 9.89
CA MET A 208 11.87 -5.27 9.52
C MET A 208 11.25 -5.11 8.13
N LEU A 209 10.51 -4.02 7.90
CA LEU A 209 9.82 -3.77 6.63
C LEU A 209 10.82 -3.62 5.49
N SER A 210 11.86 -2.80 5.69
CA SER A 210 12.79 -2.46 4.61
C SER A 210 13.66 -3.64 4.19
N LEU A 211 14.18 -4.46 5.11
CA LEU A 211 15.04 -5.59 4.75
C LEU A 211 14.28 -6.69 4.01
N VAL A 212 13.05 -7.01 4.46
CA VAL A 212 12.21 -8.00 3.79
C VAL A 212 11.87 -7.55 2.37
N THR A 213 11.47 -6.29 2.20
CA THR A 213 11.06 -5.75 0.91
C THR A 213 12.27 -5.49 -0.01
N ALA A 214 13.40 -5.03 0.54
CA ALA A 214 14.60 -4.72 -0.23
C ALA A 214 15.16 -5.93 -0.99
N ALA A 215 14.99 -7.14 -0.47
CA ALA A 215 15.41 -8.38 -1.13
C ALA A 215 14.74 -8.57 -2.52
N GLY A 216 13.46 -8.25 -2.63
CA GLY A 216 12.71 -8.27 -3.89
C GLY A 216 13.17 -7.19 -4.86
N TYR A 217 13.21 -5.93 -4.39
CA TYR A 217 13.61 -4.78 -5.20
C TYR A 217 15.08 -4.84 -5.66
N MET A 218 15.97 -5.35 -4.83
CA MET A 218 17.38 -5.56 -5.20
C MET A 218 17.52 -6.51 -6.39
N ARG A 219 16.82 -7.66 -6.37
CA ARG A 219 16.84 -8.62 -7.49
C ARG A 219 16.26 -8.00 -8.77
N TYR A 220 15.17 -7.26 -8.61
CA TYR A 220 14.55 -6.57 -9.74
C TYR A 220 15.47 -5.52 -10.34
N MET A 221 16.09 -4.70 -9.49
CA MET A 221 17.07 -3.69 -9.90
C MET A 221 18.29 -4.31 -10.58
N ARG A 222 18.79 -5.46 -10.05
CA ARG A 222 19.86 -6.23 -10.66
C ARG A 222 19.49 -6.70 -12.07
N SER A 223 18.31 -7.29 -12.25
CA SER A 223 17.84 -7.74 -13.57
C SER A 223 17.74 -6.58 -14.54
N SER A 224 17.07 -5.51 -14.14
CA SER A 224 16.91 -4.31 -14.98
C SER A 224 18.25 -3.67 -15.36
N MET A 225 19.23 -3.65 -14.45
CA MET A 225 20.55 -3.11 -14.75
C MET A 225 21.32 -4.01 -15.72
N LEU A 226 21.20 -5.34 -15.61
CA LEU A 226 21.82 -6.28 -16.55
C LEU A 226 21.27 -6.13 -17.97
N ASP A 227 19.95 -5.92 -18.10
CA ASP A 227 19.31 -5.68 -19.40
C ASP A 227 19.82 -4.40 -20.06
N VAL A 228 20.08 -3.37 -19.26
CA VAL A 228 20.57 -2.06 -19.72
C VAL A 228 22.06 -2.10 -20.10
N ILE A 229 22.91 -2.78 -19.33
CA ILE A 229 24.37 -2.82 -19.56
C ILE A 229 24.72 -3.38 -20.94
N GLY A 230 23.92 -4.31 -21.47
CA GLY A 230 24.09 -4.93 -22.78
C GLY A 230 23.69 -4.07 -23.99
N GLN A 231 23.06 -2.92 -23.80
CA GLN A 231 22.50 -2.10 -24.87
C GLN A 231 23.56 -1.29 -25.65
N ASP A 232 23.31 -1.04 -26.94
CA ASP A 232 24.26 -0.35 -27.83
C ASP A 232 24.55 1.10 -27.42
N TYR A 233 23.61 1.79 -26.81
CA TYR A 233 23.86 3.16 -26.31
C TYR A 233 24.87 3.18 -25.16
N MET A 234 25.00 2.10 -24.38
CA MET A 234 26.04 1.96 -23.35
C MET A 234 27.43 1.82 -24.00
N ARG A 235 27.52 1.05 -25.10
CA ARG A 235 28.79 0.95 -25.90
C ARG A 235 29.15 2.29 -26.51
N THR A 236 28.18 3.00 -27.07
CA THR A 236 28.38 4.36 -27.62
C THR A 236 28.87 5.34 -26.56
N ALA A 237 28.35 5.29 -25.33
CA ALA A 237 28.80 6.14 -24.23
C ALA A 237 30.28 5.86 -23.86
N ARG A 238 30.69 4.57 -23.83
CA ARG A 238 32.08 4.19 -23.62
C ARG A 238 32.99 4.68 -24.74
N SER A 239 32.55 4.53 -25.99
CA SER A 239 33.31 4.99 -27.17
C SER A 239 33.54 6.52 -27.20
N LYS A 240 32.71 7.28 -26.52
CA LYS A 240 32.85 8.73 -26.34
C LYS A 240 33.85 9.12 -25.22
N GLY A 241 34.53 8.14 -24.61
CA GLY A 241 35.54 8.38 -23.58
C GLY A 241 34.97 8.66 -22.18
N LEU A 242 33.70 8.39 -21.91
CA LEU A 242 33.16 8.51 -20.57
C LEU A 242 33.73 7.42 -19.64
N THR A 243 33.96 7.78 -18.38
CA THR A 243 34.37 6.80 -17.36
C THR A 243 33.29 5.78 -17.08
N GLU A 244 33.64 4.56 -16.68
CA GLU A 244 32.64 3.51 -16.33
C GLU A 244 31.62 4.00 -15.30
N MET A 245 32.04 4.80 -14.32
CA MET A 245 31.11 5.38 -13.33
C MET A 245 30.09 6.31 -13.99
N GLN A 246 30.53 7.18 -14.92
CA GLN A 246 29.64 8.07 -15.66
C GLN A 246 28.69 7.28 -16.57
N VAL A 247 29.17 6.25 -17.26
CA VAL A 247 28.36 5.37 -18.11
C VAL A 247 27.30 4.68 -17.27
N ASN A 248 27.69 4.05 -16.14
CA ASN A 248 26.78 3.27 -15.31
C ASN A 248 25.75 4.13 -14.58
N VAL A 249 26.14 5.29 -14.04
CA VAL A 249 25.20 6.15 -13.29
C VAL A 249 24.33 6.97 -14.23
N ARG A 250 24.92 7.67 -15.22
CA ARG A 250 24.17 8.60 -16.07
C ARG A 250 23.33 7.92 -17.14
N HIS A 251 23.82 6.81 -17.71
CA HIS A 251 23.17 6.10 -18.79
C HIS A 251 22.56 4.76 -18.33
N GLY A 252 23.25 4.01 -17.48
CA GLY A 252 22.79 2.72 -16.96
C GLY A 252 21.65 2.87 -15.95
N LEU A 253 21.95 3.44 -14.79
CA LEU A 253 21.00 3.55 -13.66
C LEU A 253 19.72 4.29 -14.05
N ARG A 254 19.85 5.41 -14.79
CA ARG A 254 18.68 6.20 -15.21
C ARG A 254 17.66 5.37 -15.98
N ASN A 255 18.11 4.52 -16.90
CA ASN A 255 17.24 3.67 -17.70
C ASN A 255 16.78 2.43 -16.93
N ALA A 256 17.63 1.86 -16.08
CA ALA A 256 17.32 0.71 -15.25
C ALA A 256 16.30 1.03 -14.14
N LEU A 257 16.16 2.30 -13.74
CA LEU A 257 15.15 2.74 -12.77
C LEU A 257 13.73 2.81 -13.36
N ILE A 258 13.55 2.91 -14.68
CA ILE A 258 12.23 3.07 -15.30
C ILE A 258 11.28 1.93 -14.90
N PRO A 259 11.63 0.63 -15.03
CA PRO A 259 10.77 -0.45 -14.59
C PRO A 259 10.55 -0.47 -13.07
N LEU A 260 11.53 0.00 -12.28
CA LEU A 260 11.40 0.07 -10.82
C LEU A 260 10.39 1.12 -10.39
N VAL A 261 10.38 2.31 -11.02
CA VAL A 261 9.37 3.36 -10.80
C VAL A 261 7.96 2.82 -11.06
N THR A 262 7.84 2.00 -12.09
CA THR A 262 6.60 1.30 -12.41
C THR A 262 6.13 0.39 -11.27
N LEU A 263 7.02 -0.43 -10.72
CA LEU A 263 6.69 -1.29 -9.57
C LEU A 263 6.31 -0.46 -8.34
N LEU A 264 6.99 0.67 -8.10
CA LEU A 264 6.67 1.55 -6.97
C LEU A 264 5.25 2.11 -7.04
N ALA A 265 4.71 2.34 -8.24
CA ALA A 265 3.33 2.76 -8.38
C ALA A 265 2.33 1.73 -7.82
N PHE A 266 2.66 0.43 -7.85
CA PHE A 266 1.85 -0.62 -7.23
C PHE A 266 2.04 -0.73 -5.71
N GLU A 267 3.10 -0.16 -5.14
CA GLU A 267 3.31 -0.12 -3.70
C GLU A 267 2.50 0.99 -3.00
N ILE A 268 2.08 2.01 -3.74
CA ILE A 268 1.29 3.12 -3.17
C ILE A 268 0.04 2.63 -2.42
N PRO A 269 -0.75 1.67 -2.94
CA PRO A 269 -1.88 1.11 -2.20
C PRO A 269 -1.49 0.50 -0.86
N LEU A 270 -0.35 -0.19 -0.82
CA LEU A 270 0.13 -0.85 0.40
C LEU A 270 0.53 0.16 1.48
N LEU A 271 0.96 1.38 1.10
CA LEU A 271 1.25 2.44 2.06
C LEU A 271 0.02 2.83 2.90
N PHE A 272 -1.17 2.73 2.32
CA PHE A 272 -2.42 3.06 3.00
C PHE A 272 -3.02 1.88 3.75
N GLY A 273 -2.81 0.64 3.26
CA GLY A 273 -3.29 -0.58 3.90
C GLY A 273 -2.61 -0.89 5.24
N GLY A 274 -1.46 -0.26 5.48
CA GLY A 274 -0.63 -0.48 6.66
C GLY A 274 0.06 -1.85 6.65
N ALA A 275 1.04 -1.96 7.52
CA ALA A 275 1.74 -3.21 7.75
C ALA A 275 1.15 -3.90 8.99
N LEU A 276 0.04 -4.60 8.83
CA LEU A 276 -0.71 -5.20 9.93
C LEU A 276 0.18 -5.96 10.93
N TYR A 277 1.06 -6.82 10.42
CA TYR A 277 1.97 -7.59 11.28
C TYR A 277 2.98 -6.68 11.99
N THR A 278 3.61 -5.75 11.27
CA THR A 278 4.62 -4.85 11.84
C THR A 278 4.02 -3.91 12.86
N GLU A 279 2.90 -3.28 12.54
CA GLU A 279 2.22 -2.37 13.46
C GLU A 279 1.72 -3.10 14.73
N THR A 280 1.27 -4.36 14.58
CA THR A 280 0.81 -5.16 15.73
C THR A 280 1.99 -5.61 16.60
N ILE A 281 3.06 -6.15 16.00
CA ILE A 281 4.23 -6.67 16.72
C ILE A 281 4.95 -5.56 17.49
N PHE A 282 5.19 -4.43 16.83
CA PHE A 282 5.86 -3.28 17.45
C PHE A 282 4.90 -2.34 18.19
N ALA A 283 3.63 -2.72 18.34
CA ALA A 283 2.59 -1.88 18.94
C ALA A 283 2.55 -0.45 18.38
N TRP A 284 2.91 -0.28 17.10
CA TRP A 284 2.83 0.99 16.40
C TRP A 284 1.38 1.42 16.20
N PRO A 285 0.99 2.65 16.56
CA PRO A 285 -0.42 3.06 16.55
C PRO A 285 -0.89 3.43 15.14
N GLY A 286 -0.89 2.46 14.21
CA GLY A 286 -1.32 2.62 12.83
C GLY A 286 -2.68 1.98 12.53
N MET A 287 -3.07 2.06 11.24
CA MET A 287 -4.36 1.56 10.72
C MET A 287 -4.43 0.03 10.69
N GLY A 288 -3.32 -0.66 10.36
CA GLY A 288 -3.28 -2.12 10.36
C GLY A 288 -3.47 -2.69 11.76
N ARG A 289 -2.82 -2.09 12.77
CA ARG A 289 -3.05 -2.46 14.17
C ARG A 289 -4.47 -2.15 14.61
N LEU A 290 -5.02 -0.98 14.24
CA LEU A 290 -6.42 -0.65 14.52
C LEU A 290 -7.36 -1.71 13.94
N PHE A 291 -7.15 -2.11 12.68
CA PHE A 291 -7.93 -3.17 12.04
C PHE A 291 -7.89 -4.47 12.86
N TYR A 292 -6.70 -4.93 13.25
CA TYR A 292 -6.56 -6.14 14.05
C TYR A 292 -7.27 -6.05 15.40
N GLU A 293 -7.03 -4.97 16.17
CA GLU A 293 -7.63 -4.75 17.48
C GLU A 293 -9.17 -4.71 17.42
N ARG A 294 -9.72 -4.08 16.37
CA ARG A 294 -11.17 -3.95 16.18
C ARG A 294 -11.81 -5.23 15.64
N ALA A 295 -11.11 -5.95 14.75
CA ALA A 295 -11.56 -7.25 14.24
C ALA A 295 -11.67 -8.28 15.36
N VAL A 296 -10.67 -8.39 16.23
CA VAL A 296 -10.68 -9.32 17.37
C VAL A 296 -11.81 -8.99 18.36
N LYS A 297 -12.13 -7.70 18.52
CA LYS A 297 -13.21 -7.24 19.43
C LYS A 297 -14.60 -7.20 18.77
N GLY A 298 -14.72 -7.62 17.51
CA GLY A 298 -16.01 -7.59 16.81
C GLY A 298 -16.55 -6.19 16.52
N ASP A 299 -15.69 -5.16 16.49
CA ASP A 299 -16.09 -3.76 16.19
C ASP A 299 -16.33 -3.58 14.69
N MET A 300 -17.45 -4.12 14.22
CA MET A 300 -17.79 -4.17 12.80
C MET A 300 -17.82 -2.82 12.09
N PRO A 301 -18.34 -1.71 12.69
CA PRO A 301 -18.30 -0.41 12.02
C PRO A 301 -16.87 0.01 11.63
N VAL A 302 -15.91 -0.11 12.54
CA VAL A 302 -14.50 0.25 12.26
C VAL A 302 -13.88 -0.71 11.26
N VAL A 303 -14.12 -2.02 11.39
CA VAL A 303 -13.59 -3.05 10.47
C VAL A 303 -14.11 -2.82 9.05
N MET A 304 -15.43 -2.63 8.88
CA MET A 304 -16.03 -2.36 7.56
C MET A 304 -15.46 -1.08 6.94
N ALA A 305 -15.36 -0.01 7.73
CA ALA A 305 -14.81 1.26 7.27
C ALA A 305 -13.36 1.12 6.79
N LEU A 306 -12.50 0.46 7.57
CA LEU A 306 -11.11 0.22 7.20
C LEU A 306 -10.98 -0.59 5.91
N VAL A 307 -11.76 -1.67 5.75
CA VAL A 307 -11.75 -2.47 4.51
C VAL A 307 -12.17 -1.63 3.30
N ILE A 308 -13.23 -0.83 3.43
CA ILE A 308 -13.70 0.04 2.34
C ILE A 308 -12.63 1.10 2.00
N ILE A 309 -12.05 1.75 3.00
CA ILE A 309 -11.02 2.77 2.79
C ILE A 309 -9.77 2.16 2.14
N PHE A 310 -9.29 1.02 2.63
CA PHE A 310 -8.15 0.32 2.02
C PHE A 310 -8.43 -0.08 0.58
N SER A 311 -9.64 -0.58 0.30
CA SER A 311 -10.06 -0.95 -1.05
C SER A 311 -10.16 0.27 -1.96
N ALA A 312 -10.76 1.37 -1.49
CA ALA A 312 -10.89 2.61 -2.25
C ALA A 312 -9.51 3.22 -2.57
N LEU A 313 -8.60 3.27 -1.59
CA LEU A 313 -7.24 3.76 -1.78
C LEU A 313 -6.44 2.86 -2.73
N THR A 314 -6.61 1.53 -2.65
CA THR A 314 -6.00 0.57 -3.57
C THR A 314 -6.50 0.79 -5.00
N ILE A 315 -7.80 0.92 -5.19
CA ILE A 315 -8.42 1.16 -6.51
C ILE A 315 -7.95 2.51 -7.07
N LEU A 316 -7.93 3.55 -6.24
CA LEU A 316 -7.45 4.88 -6.64
C LEU A 316 -5.97 4.85 -7.06
N ALA A 317 -5.13 4.19 -6.28
CA ALA A 317 -3.70 4.11 -6.60
C ALA A 317 -3.44 3.28 -7.87
N MET A 318 -4.18 2.17 -8.08
CA MET A 318 -4.12 1.43 -9.34
C MET A 318 -4.59 2.29 -10.52
N PHE A 319 -5.66 3.06 -10.34
CA PHE A 319 -6.12 3.98 -11.37
C PHE A 319 -5.08 5.06 -11.70
N LEU A 320 -4.45 5.65 -10.68
CA LEU A 320 -3.37 6.62 -10.88
C LEU A 320 -2.15 6.01 -11.57
N ALA A 321 -1.81 4.75 -11.24
CA ALA A 321 -0.76 4.01 -11.92
C ALA A 321 -1.11 3.81 -13.42
N ASP A 322 -2.34 3.42 -13.75
CA ASP A 322 -2.80 3.27 -15.13
C ASP A 322 -2.74 4.60 -15.89
N VAL A 323 -3.14 5.72 -15.26
CA VAL A 323 -3.01 7.07 -15.83
C VAL A 323 -1.53 7.40 -16.10
N ALA A 324 -0.65 7.16 -15.13
CA ALA A 324 0.78 7.41 -15.28
C ALA A 324 1.39 6.58 -16.43
N TYR A 325 1.02 5.31 -16.56
CA TYR A 325 1.42 4.46 -17.68
C TYR A 325 0.98 5.02 -19.02
N THR A 326 -0.28 5.42 -19.11
CA THR A 326 -0.85 5.95 -20.34
C THR A 326 -0.14 7.23 -20.79
N VAL A 327 0.32 8.05 -19.83
CA VAL A 327 1.07 9.29 -20.10
C VAL A 327 2.55 9.01 -20.45
N LEU A 328 3.19 8.03 -19.78
CA LEU A 328 4.62 7.74 -19.94
C LEU A 328 4.93 6.90 -21.20
N ASP A 329 4.02 6.01 -21.59
CA ASP A 329 4.19 5.17 -22.79
C ASP A 329 2.95 5.17 -23.69
N PRO A 330 2.80 6.16 -24.57
CA PRO A 330 1.69 6.25 -25.52
C PRO A 330 1.72 5.12 -26.59
N ARG A 331 2.76 4.27 -26.63
CA ARG A 331 2.90 3.16 -27.55
C ARG A 331 2.14 1.89 -27.10
N ILE A 332 1.70 1.82 -25.88
CA ILE A 332 0.85 0.72 -25.41
C ILE A 332 -0.52 0.86 -26.07
N GLN A 333 -0.63 0.29 -27.29
CA GLN A 333 -1.91 0.09 -27.95
C GLN A 333 -2.68 -0.95 -27.14
N LEU A 334 -3.49 -0.44 -26.22
CA LEU A 334 -4.35 -1.23 -25.35
C LEU A 334 -5.31 -2.05 -26.21
N GLY A 335 -4.90 -3.31 -26.46
CA GLY A 335 -5.84 -4.40 -26.72
C GLY A 335 -6.74 -4.29 -27.95
N LYS A 336 -6.23 -3.98 -29.14
CA LYS A 336 -6.85 -4.52 -30.35
C LYS A 336 -6.42 -5.99 -30.49
N ARG A 337 -7.19 -6.91 -29.90
CA ARG A 337 -7.23 -8.29 -30.40
C ARG A 337 -7.57 -8.18 -31.88
N LYS A 338 -6.62 -8.44 -32.77
CA LYS A 338 -6.90 -8.81 -34.16
C LYS A 338 -7.73 -10.10 -34.08
N THR A 339 -9.04 -9.98 -34.24
CA THR A 339 -9.86 -11.10 -34.72
C THR A 339 -9.38 -11.40 -36.12
N ALA A 340 -8.62 -12.47 -36.26
CA ALA A 340 -8.41 -13.16 -37.52
C ALA A 340 -9.59 -14.11 -37.74
#